data_fba72e3d3352f2061864f3e8e7c48d68
#
_entry.id   fba72e3d3352f2061864f3e8e7c48d68
#
_cell.length_a   1.000
_cell.length_b   1.000
_cell.length_c   1.000
_cell.angle_alpha   90.00
_cell.angle_beta   90.00
_cell.angle_gamma   90.00
#
_symmetry.space_group_name_H-M   'P 1'
#
loop_
_entity.id
_entity.type
_entity.pdbx_description
1 polymer ?
#
loop_
_entity_poly.entity_id
_entity_poly.type
_entity_poly.pdbx_seq_one_letter_code
_entity_poly.pdbx_strand_id
1 'polypeptide(L)'
;MTNHTCRSLFLCLLFASQLAAAETLLRPVNTYSIVARDAATGQLGVAVQSHWFSVGSSVLWAEPGIGAVATQSFVDPNYGPLGLQLMRNGKTALQAMTALLAADEHADVRQLGMVDANGVVANHTGENAIIEHCEIAGEGYTVQANLMWKPTVCTAMVAAYESADGDLAERMMLALEAAEGEGGDIRGKQSAAMLVVSDDRSLPAWGGRIIDLRVEDLAEPLVELRRLLIMARAYNFMNEGDEHMTVGAVEEAVAAYAAAEALVPDSHEMIFWHAATLAGAGQVDESLPIFARAFELWPQWRELIPRLPASGLLPDDDELIGKILAAK
;
A
#
# COMPACT_ATOMS: atom_id res chain seq x y z
N MET A 1 34.22 -20.48 86.22
CA MET A 1 32.91 -20.38 85.64
C MET A 1 32.96 -19.14 84.71
N THR A 2 33.30 -19.30 83.48
CA THR A 2 33.41 -18.23 82.49
C THR A 2 32.65 -18.63 81.25
N ASN A 3 31.50 -17.91 80.96
CA ASN A 3 30.71 -18.04 79.80
C ASN A 3 31.32 -17.27 78.66
N HIS A 4 31.73 -17.94 77.59
CA HIS A 4 32.02 -17.36 76.27
C HIS A 4 30.81 -17.42 75.37
N THR A 5 30.21 -16.24 75.16
CA THR A 5 29.20 -16.02 74.08
C THR A 5 29.90 -15.76 72.76
N CYS A 6 29.80 -16.71 71.85
CA CYS A 6 30.26 -16.55 70.49
C CYS A 6 29.17 -15.80 69.67
N ARG A 7 29.50 -14.59 69.19
CA ARG A 7 28.70 -13.79 68.30
C ARG A 7 29.13 -14.11 66.84
N SER A 8 28.31 -14.93 66.17
CA SER A 8 28.49 -15.16 64.74
C SER A 8 27.92 -13.97 63.93
N LEU A 9 28.77 -13.28 63.25
CA LEU A 9 28.43 -12.22 62.34
C LEU A 9 28.03 -12.88 60.99
N PHE A 10 26.74 -12.90 60.66
CA PHE A 10 26.24 -13.32 59.34
C PHE A 10 26.40 -12.13 58.37
N LEU A 11 27.39 -12.20 57.47
CA LEU A 11 27.61 -11.24 56.40
C LEU A 11 26.72 -11.66 55.23
N CYS A 12 25.53 -11.07 55.06
CA CYS A 12 24.69 -11.23 53.86
C CYS A 12 25.33 -10.45 52.70
N LEU A 13 26.04 -11.13 51.83
CA LEU A 13 26.40 -10.62 50.52
C LEU A 13 25.14 -10.59 49.62
N LEU A 14 24.54 -9.44 49.45
CA LEU A 14 23.57 -9.14 48.40
C LEU A 14 24.32 -9.10 47.06
N PHE A 15 24.30 -10.20 46.35
CA PHE A 15 24.57 -10.20 44.91
C PHE A 15 23.37 -9.54 44.20
N ALA A 16 23.49 -8.25 43.95
CA ALA A 16 22.65 -7.57 42.98
C ALA A 16 23.07 -8.11 41.58
N SER A 17 22.44 -9.17 41.12
CA SER A 17 22.48 -9.52 39.70
C SER A 17 21.81 -8.40 38.92
N GLN A 18 22.61 -7.51 38.36
CA GLN A 18 22.13 -6.69 37.23
C GLN A 18 21.83 -7.64 36.10
N LEU A 19 20.52 -7.96 35.94
CA LEU A 19 20.00 -8.41 34.68
C LEU A 19 20.18 -7.24 33.71
N ALA A 20 21.30 -7.22 33.00
CA ALA A 20 21.41 -6.46 31.77
C ALA A 20 20.27 -7.02 30.90
N ALA A 21 19.19 -6.26 30.71
CA ALA A 21 18.25 -6.51 29.67
C ALA A 21 19.10 -6.58 28.39
N ALA A 22 19.18 -7.76 27.77
CA ALA A 22 19.77 -7.87 26.45
C ALA A 22 18.93 -6.96 25.56
N GLU A 23 19.48 -5.81 25.20
CA GLU A 23 18.92 -4.99 24.13
C GLU A 23 18.74 -5.93 22.93
N THR A 24 17.51 -6.18 22.56
CA THR A 24 17.20 -6.90 21.35
C THR A 24 17.69 -6.02 20.22
N LEU A 25 18.87 -6.34 19.69
CA LEU A 25 19.36 -5.73 18.45
C LEU A 25 18.34 -6.10 17.36
N LEU A 26 17.36 -5.23 17.15
CA LEU A 26 16.41 -5.33 16.05
C LEU A 26 17.21 -5.24 14.75
N ARG A 27 16.96 -6.16 13.83
CA ARG A 27 17.53 -6.05 12.50
C ARG A 27 16.98 -4.80 11.84
N PRO A 28 17.82 -3.97 11.19
CA PRO A 28 17.34 -2.81 10.47
C PRO A 28 16.51 -3.23 9.25
N VAL A 29 15.35 -2.61 9.08
CA VAL A 29 14.52 -2.70 7.87
C VAL A 29 15.04 -1.66 6.87
N ASN A 30 16.07 -2.03 6.12
CA ASN A 30 16.71 -1.16 5.15
C ASN A 30 15.82 -1.07 3.91
N THR A 31 15.62 0.14 3.40
CA THR A 31 14.41 0.40 2.65
C THR A 31 14.54 1.70 1.88
N TYR A 32 13.86 1.83 0.77
CA TYR A 32 13.50 3.13 0.21
C TYR A 32 11.99 3.26 0.11
N SER A 33 11.49 4.44 0.43
CA SER A 33 10.05 4.72 0.47
C SER A 33 9.75 6.16 0.06
N ILE A 34 8.48 6.39 -0.29
CA ILE A 34 7.91 7.70 -0.55
C ILE A 34 6.60 7.83 0.22
N VAL A 35 6.38 9.00 0.81
CA VAL A 35 5.10 9.40 1.40
C VAL A 35 4.65 10.65 0.69
N ALA A 36 3.42 10.70 0.20
CA ALA A 36 2.96 11.82 -0.62
C ALA A 36 1.47 12.12 -0.46
N ARG A 37 1.11 13.38 -0.73
CA ARG A 37 -0.26 13.85 -0.92
C ARG A 37 -0.40 14.40 -2.33
N ASP A 38 -1.44 14.00 -3.02
CA ASP A 38 -1.82 14.63 -4.29
C ASP A 38 -2.58 15.93 -4.02
N ALA A 39 -2.09 17.04 -4.57
CA ALA A 39 -2.68 18.36 -4.32
C ALA A 39 -4.04 18.54 -4.99
N ALA A 40 -4.29 17.86 -6.11
CA ALA A 40 -5.52 18.00 -6.89
C ALA A 40 -6.66 17.17 -6.31
N THR A 41 -6.38 15.94 -5.88
CA THR A 41 -7.39 14.99 -5.37
C THR A 41 -7.47 14.93 -3.86
N GLY A 42 -6.45 15.43 -3.15
CA GLY A 42 -6.33 15.30 -1.70
C GLY A 42 -5.93 13.90 -1.22
N GLN A 43 -5.79 12.92 -2.11
CA GLN A 43 -5.38 11.56 -1.80
C GLN A 43 -4.03 11.55 -1.08
N LEU A 44 -3.87 10.61 -0.16
CA LEU A 44 -2.65 10.38 0.61
C LEU A 44 -2.09 9.01 0.29
N GLY A 45 -0.78 8.90 0.10
CA GLY A 45 -0.16 7.65 -0.28
C GLY A 45 1.19 7.41 0.36
N VAL A 46 1.55 6.14 0.46
CA VAL A 46 2.85 5.68 0.89
C VAL A 46 3.23 4.41 0.12
N ALA A 47 4.47 4.35 -0.38
CA ALA A 47 4.97 3.21 -1.12
C ALA A 47 6.41 2.87 -0.70
N VAL A 48 6.78 1.58 -0.77
CA VAL A 48 8.02 1.06 -0.23
C VAL A 48 8.53 -0.14 -1.01
N GLN A 49 9.86 -0.29 -1.06
CA GLN A 49 10.54 -1.54 -1.40
C GLN A 49 11.69 -1.81 -0.43
N SER A 50 11.96 -3.08 -0.15
CA SER A 50 13.02 -3.50 0.77
C SER A 50 13.49 -4.92 0.48
N HIS A 51 14.75 -5.22 0.85
CA HIS A 51 15.19 -6.60 1.09
C HIS A 51 14.80 -7.05 2.50
N TRP A 52 13.49 -7.11 2.72
CA TRP A 52 12.87 -7.54 3.98
C TRP A 52 11.58 -8.28 3.67
N PHE A 53 11.28 -9.36 4.39
CA PHE A 53 10.03 -10.10 4.23
C PHE A 53 8.86 -9.23 4.66
N SER A 54 7.82 -9.11 3.81
CA SER A 54 6.55 -8.45 4.15
C SER A 54 6.71 -7.00 4.66
N VAL A 55 7.54 -6.19 3.97
CA VAL A 55 7.85 -4.81 4.39
C VAL A 55 6.61 -3.94 4.58
N GLY A 56 5.58 -4.16 3.77
CA GLY A 56 4.34 -3.38 3.83
C GLY A 56 3.59 -3.50 5.16
N SER A 57 3.79 -4.59 5.92
CA SER A 57 3.14 -4.80 7.22
C SER A 57 3.71 -3.93 8.35
N SER A 58 4.93 -3.41 8.17
CA SER A 58 5.66 -2.68 9.21
C SER A 58 5.90 -1.21 8.87
N VAL A 59 6.09 -0.90 7.58
CA VAL A 59 6.54 0.42 7.13
C VAL A 59 5.40 1.34 6.76
N LEU A 60 4.33 0.83 6.12
CA LEU A 60 3.28 1.64 5.50
C LEU A 60 2.09 1.89 6.42
N TRP A 61 1.73 3.16 6.58
CA TRP A 61 0.57 3.59 7.34
C TRP A 61 -0.11 4.78 6.66
N ALA A 62 -1.41 4.70 6.42
CA ALA A 62 -2.20 5.83 5.92
C ALA A 62 -3.63 5.74 6.42
N GLU A 63 -4.27 6.90 6.55
CA GLU A 63 -5.67 7.02 6.95
C GLU A 63 -6.36 8.12 6.14
N PRO A 64 -7.56 7.83 5.60
CA PRO A 64 -8.33 8.76 4.77
C PRO A 64 -8.49 10.14 5.42
N GLY A 65 -8.12 11.20 4.66
CA GLY A 65 -8.24 12.59 5.10
C GLY A 65 -7.45 12.97 6.36
N ILE A 66 -6.50 12.14 6.80
CA ILE A 66 -5.67 12.36 8.00
C ILE A 66 -4.21 12.53 7.65
N GLY A 67 -3.59 11.50 7.04
CA GLY A 67 -2.16 11.52 6.72
C GLY A 67 -1.64 10.17 6.27
N ALA A 68 -0.35 10.16 5.92
CA ALA A 68 0.41 8.96 5.60
C ALA A 68 1.77 9.00 6.29
N VAL A 69 2.28 7.82 6.66
CA VAL A 69 3.53 7.63 7.42
C VAL A 69 4.30 6.45 6.85
N ALA A 70 5.61 6.63 6.68
CA ALA A 70 6.58 5.56 6.52
C ALA A 70 7.51 5.53 7.74
N THR A 71 7.74 4.34 8.33
CA THR A 71 8.71 4.13 9.42
C THR A 71 9.64 2.99 9.02
N GLN A 72 10.95 3.24 9.00
CA GLN A 72 11.96 2.31 8.47
C GLN A 72 13.30 2.46 9.20
N SER A 73 14.38 1.82 8.69
CA SER A 73 15.67 1.63 9.36
C SER A 73 15.51 0.68 10.55
N PHE A 74 15.90 1.06 11.76
CA PHE A 74 15.51 0.31 12.95
C PHE A 74 14.04 0.64 13.24
N VAL A 75 13.16 -0.10 12.57
CA VAL A 75 11.73 0.21 12.54
C VAL A 75 11.08 0.12 13.92
N ASP A 76 10.30 1.13 14.27
CA ASP A 76 9.27 1.04 15.30
C ASP A 76 7.91 1.28 14.65
N PRO A 77 7.08 0.23 14.50
CA PRO A 77 5.77 0.36 13.88
C PRO A 77 4.82 1.32 14.60
N ASN A 78 5.07 1.63 15.89
CA ASN A 78 4.23 2.56 16.67
C ASN A 78 4.18 3.97 16.07
N TYR A 79 5.22 4.40 15.34
CA TYR A 79 5.22 5.71 14.67
C TYR A 79 4.06 5.85 13.67
N GLY A 80 3.63 4.76 13.03
CA GLY A 80 2.47 4.76 12.13
C GLY A 80 1.17 5.14 12.83
N PRO A 81 0.60 4.25 13.68
CA PRO A 81 -0.69 4.50 14.32
C PRO A 81 -0.68 5.70 15.26
N LEU A 82 0.40 5.94 16.02
CA LEU A 82 0.49 7.08 16.91
C LEU A 82 0.64 8.40 16.15
N GLY A 83 1.41 8.42 15.05
CA GLY A 83 1.52 9.57 14.17
C GLY A 83 0.18 9.95 13.56
N LEU A 84 -0.54 8.97 13.00
CA LEU A 84 -1.89 9.16 12.48
C LEU A 84 -2.87 9.63 13.55
N GLN A 85 -2.80 9.08 14.78
CA GLN A 85 -3.63 9.51 15.90
C GLN A 85 -3.38 10.97 16.28
N LEU A 86 -2.13 11.43 16.30
CA LEU A 86 -1.79 12.82 16.57
C LEU A 86 -2.31 13.74 15.47
N MET A 87 -2.15 13.36 14.19
CA MET A 87 -2.67 14.12 13.06
C MET A 87 -4.21 14.15 13.06
N ARG A 88 -4.89 13.05 13.40
CA ARG A 88 -6.35 13.02 13.58
C ARG A 88 -6.83 14.00 14.66
N ASN A 89 -6.03 14.22 15.70
CA ASN A 89 -6.29 15.17 16.77
C ASN A 89 -5.80 16.60 16.44
N GLY A 90 -5.56 16.92 15.16
CA GLY A 90 -5.25 18.27 14.67
C GLY A 90 -3.80 18.69 14.78
N LYS A 91 -2.86 17.78 15.02
CA LYS A 91 -1.43 18.06 14.91
C LYS A 91 -1.00 17.99 13.45
N THR A 92 -0.07 18.84 13.04
CA THR A 92 0.60 18.68 11.75
C THR A 92 1.55 17.47 11.76
N ALA A 93 1.91 16.96 10.56
CA ALA A 93 2.91 15.90 10.45
C ALA A 93 4.21 16.23 11.21
N LEU A 94 4.67 17.47 11.11
CA LEU A 94 5.87 17.95 11.85
C LEU A 94 5.69 17.90 13.36
N GLN A 95 4.54 18.34 13.86
CA GLN A 95 4.24 18.31 15.32
C GLN A 95 4.12 16.88 15.82
N ALA A 96 3.49 15.98 15.04
CA ALA A 96 3.36 14.57 15.38
C ALA A 96 4.73 13.89 15.46
N MET A 97 5.56 14.06 14.43
CA MET A 97 6.91 13.50 14.39
C MET A 97 7.78 14.01 15.52
N THR A 98 7.79 15.33 15.76
CA THR A 98 8.57 15.94 16.83
C THR A 98 8.19 15.37 18.21
N ALA A 99 6.90 15.19 18.48
CA ALA A 99 6.43 14.64 19.75
C ALA A 99 6.84 13.17 19.94
N LEU A 100 6.77 12.37 18.89
CA LEU A 100 7.14 10.95 18.95
C LEU A 100 8.65 10.76 19.10
N LEU A 101 9.46 11.50 18.35
CA LEU A 101 10.92 11.47 18.45
C LEU A 101 11.41 11.91 19.83
N ALA A 102 10.77 12.90 20.45
CA ALA A 102 11.11 13.35 21.80
C ALA A 102 10.87 12.31 22.90
N ALA A 103 10.02 11.32 22.62
CA ALA A 103 9.70 10.23 23.56
C ALA A 103 10.45 8.92 23.25
N ASP A 104 11.18 8.84 22.13
CA ASP A 104 11.93 7.64 21.71
C ASP A 104 13.41 7.76 22.08
N GLU A 105 13.88 6.92 23.00
CA GLU A 105 15.29 6.86 23.40
C GLU A 105 16.23 6.39 22.28
N HIS A 106 15.66 5.84 21.19
CA HIS A 106 16.37 5.33 20.00
C HIS A 106 16.09 6.14 18.73
N ALA A 107 15.69 7.41 18.88
CA ALA A 107 15.42 8.29 17.72
C ALA A 107 16.62 8.42 16.76
N ASP A 108 17.82 8.24 17.27
CA ASP A 108 19.10 8.32 16.56
C ASP A 108 19.31 7.22 15.49
N VAL A 109 18.54 6.14 15.54
CA VAL A 109 18.59 5.05 14.53
C VAL A 109 17.31 4.95 13.68
N ARG A 110 16.30 5.83 13.87
CA ARG A 110 15.05 5.81 13.13
C ARG A 110 15.20 6.53 11.79
N GLN A 111 14.37 6.11 10.83
CA GLN A 111 14.13 6.90 9.61
C GLN A 111 12.64 6.95 9.34
N LEU A 112 12.09 8.16 9.19
CA LEU A 112 10.67 8.44 9.15
C LEU A 112 10.32 9.41 8.03
N GLY A 113 9.15 9.21 7.41
CA GLY A 113 8.50 10.19 6.54
C GLY A 113 7.03 10.32 6.93
N MET A 114 6.52 11.54 7.02
CA MET A 114 5.10 11.82 7.31
C MET A 114 4.58 12.96 6.44
N VAL A 115 3.34 12.82 5.97
CA VAL A 115 2.61 13.90 5.29
C VAL A 115 1.17 13.93 5.85
N ASP A 116 0.69 15.11 6.26
CA ASP A 116 -0.68 15.26 6.73
C ASP A 116 -1.66 15.66 5.60
N ALA A 117 -2.95 15.70 5.92
CA ALA A 117 -4.01 16.04 4.97
C ALA A 117 -3.90 17.48 4.39
N ASN A 118 -3.12 18.36 5.00
CA ASN A 118 -2.88 19.70 4.50
C ASN A 118 -1.60 19.80 3.65
N GLY A 119 -0.88 18.67 3.46
CA GLY A 119 0.37 18.61 2.73
C GLY A 119 1.60 19.09 3.53
N VAL A 120 1.47 19.24 4.86
CA VAL A 120 2.64 19.50 5.71
C VAL A 120 3.49 18.24 5.76
N VAL A 121 4.76 18.38 5.42
CA VAL A 121 5.74 17.30 5.35
C VAL A 121 6.64 17.31 6.58
N ALA A 122 6.99 16.14 7.05
CA ALA A 122 8.06 15.93 8.02
C ALA A 122 8.88 14.70 7.64
N ASN A 123 10.20 14.79 7.80
CA ASN A 123 11.11 13.67 7.66
C ASN A 123 12.15 13.67 8.78
N HIS A 124 12.74 12.52 9.02
CA HIS A 124 13.81 12.34 10.01
C HIS A 124 14.67 11.15 9.64
N THR A 125 15.97 11.37 9.62
CA THR A 125 16.98 10.30 9.59
C THR A 125 17.91 10.50 10.77
N GLY A 126 17.92 9.55 11.69
CA GLY A 126 18.77 9.58 12.87
C GLY A 126 20.25 9.51 12.52
N GLU A 127 21.12 10.13 13.31
CA GLU A 127 22.56 10.24 13.06
C GLU A 127 23.29 8.89 13.01
N ASN A 128 22.72 7.86 13.65
CA ASN A 128 23.22 6.48 13.68
C ASN A 128 22.48 5.54 12.70
N ALA A 129 21.64 6.09 11.81
CA ALA A 129 21.08 5.31 10.70
C ALA A 129 22.21 4.76 9.81
N ILE A 130 21.98 3.58 9.19
CA ILE A 130 23.05 2.94 8.41
C ILE A 130 23.43 3.80 7.21
N ILE A 131 24.74 3.95 6.99
CA ILE A 131 25.38 4.78 5.95
C ILE A 131 24.79 4.48 4.56
N GLU A 132 24.93 5.42 3.62
CA GLU A 132 24.20 5.55 2.36
C GLU A 132 22.70 5.68 2.61
N HIS A 133 22.36 6.59 3.52
CA HIS A 133 21.00 7.07 3.74
C HIS A 133 20.81 8.45 3.12
N CYS A 134 19.58 8.75 2.80
CA CYS A 134 19.16 10.06 2.30
C CYS A 134 17.69 10.31 2.63
N GLU A 135 17.33 11.60 2.67
CA GLU A 135 15.96 12.07 2.71
C GLU A 135 15.84 13.38 1.93
N ILE A 136 14.75 13.55 1.19
CA ILE A 136 14.44 14.80 0.49
C ILE A 136 12.95 15.07 0.63
N ALA A 137 12.60 16.27 1.12
CA ALA A 137 11.23 16.75 1.16
C ALA A 137 10.96 17.70 0.00
N GLY A 138 9.80 17.56 -0.61
CA GLY A 138 9.23 18.48 -1.58
C GLY A 138 7.85 18.98 -1.17
N GLU A 139 7.12 19.60 -2.07
CA GLU A 139 5.78 20.09 -1.79
C GLU A 139 4.80 18.93 -1.69
N GLY A 140 4.33 18.64 -0.47
CA GLY A 140 3.38 17.55 -0.20
C GLY A 140 3.95 16.14 -0.30
N TYR A 141 5.27 15.95 -0.35
CA TYR A 141 5.86 14.61 -0.35
C TYR A 141 7.24 14.57 0.33
N THR A 142 7.66 13.39 0.71
CA THR A 142 9.04 13.09 1.15
C THR A 142 9.46 11.71 0.67
N VAL A 143 10.71 11.61 0.24
CA VAL A 143 11.40 10.35 -0.02
C VAL A 143 12.48 10.13 1.01
N GLN A 144 12.67 8.88 1.40
CA GLN A 144 13.71 8.47 2.35
C GLN A 144 14.25 7.10 1.99
N ALA A 145 15.55 6.90 2.19
CA ALA A 145 16.24 5.65 1.90
C ALA A 145 17.40 5.44 2.86
N ASN A 146 17.73 4.20 3.18
CA ASN A 146 18.87 3.82 4.01
C ASN A 146 19.51 2.51 3.51
N LEU A 147 20.81 2.36 3.69
CA LEU A 147 21.62 1.24 3.21
C LEU A 147 21.49 1.03 1.68
N MET A 148 21.57 2.11 0.93
CA MET A 148 21.46 2.07 -0.52
C MET A 148 22.78 1.69 -1.19
N TRP A 149 22.70 1.22 -2.44
CA TRP A 149 23.86 0.95 -3.28
C TRP A 149 24.61 2.24 -3.65
N LYS A 150 23.88 3.36 -3.83
CA LYS A 150 24.44 4.66 -4.24
C LYS A 150 23.76 5.82 -3.49
N PRO A 151 24.47 6.93 -3.29
CA PRO A 151 23.90 8.13 -2.67
C PRO A 151 22.87 8.87 -3.55
N THR A 152 22.72 8.47 -4.82
CA THR A 152 21.86 9.13 -5.81
C THR A 152 20.38 8.69 -5.74
N VAL A 153 20.05 7.67 -4.94
CA VAL A 153 18.71 7.06 -4.87
C VAL A 153 17.62 8.09 -4.61
N CYS A 154 17.72 8.89 -3.55
CA CYS A 154 16.67 9.89 -3.26
C CYS A 154 16.51 10.94 -4.35
N THR A 155 17.62 11.38 -4.98
CA THR A 155 17.57 12.36 -6.09
C THR A 155 16.85 11.77 -7.30
N ALA A 156 17.10 10.49 -7.62
CA ALA A 156 16.40 9.81 -8.70
C ALA A 156 14.91 9.64 -8.41
N MET A 157 14.55 9.28 -7.16
CA MET A 157 13.16 9.19 -6.72
C MET A 157 12.40 10.52 -6.89
N VAL A 158 13.01 11.63 -6.44
CA VAL A 158 12.44 12.98 -6.58
C VAL A 158 12.24 13.34 -8.04
N ALA A 159 13.27 13.18 -8.86
CA ALA A 159 13.21 13.52 -10.28
C ALA A 159 12.10 12.73 -11.01
N ALA A 160 11.96 11.43 -10.71
CA ALA A 160 10.92 10.60 -11.29
C ALA A 160 9.53 11.03 -10.79
N TYR A 161 9.35 11.26 -9.49
CA TYR A 161 8.06 11.64 -8.90
C TYR A 161 7.57 13.00 -9.43
N GLU A 162 8.44 13.98 -9.51
CA GLU A 162 8.09 15.35 -9.96
C GLU A 162 7.84 15.45 -11.46
N SER A 163 8.55 14.66 -12.28
CA SER A 163 8.37 14.65 -13.74
C SER A 163 7.27 13.73 -14.24
N ALA A 164 6.72 12.87 -13.37
CA ALA A 164 5.74 11.87 -13.75
C ALA A 164 4.36 12.48 -13.98
N ASP A 165 3.72 12.06 -15.07
CA ASP A 165 2.29 12.23 -15.30
C ASP A 165 1.51 11.06 -14.66
N GLY A 166 0.20 11.27 -14.43
CA GLY A 166 -0.71 10.25 -13.91
C GLY A 166 -1.17 10.47 -12.47
N ASP A 167 -1.85 9.47 -11.92
CA ASP A 167 -2.35 9.50 -10.55
C ASP A 167 -1.24 9.35 -9.49
N LEU A 168 -1.60 9.54 -8.22
CA LEU A 168 -0.64 9.44 -7.12
C LEU A 168 0.08 8.09 -7.09
N ALA A 169 -0.65 6.99 -7.34
CA ALA A 169 -0.08 5.64 -7.34
C ALA A 169 0.97 5.45 -8.44
N GLU A 170 0.71 5.98 -9.65
CA GLU A 170 1.68 5.92 -10.76
C GLU A 170 2.96 6.70 -10.44
N ARG A 171 2.81 7.92 -9.95
CA ARG A 171 3.94 8.79 -9.60
C ARG A 171 4.81 8.17 -8.50
N MET A 172 4.19 7.56 -7.48
CA MET A 172 4.91 6.83 -6.43
C MET A 172 5.58 5.55 -6.98
N MET A 173 4.92 4.83 -7.90
CA MET A 173 5.51 3.64 -8.51
C MET A 173 6.76 3.99 -9.31
N LEU A 174 6.72 5.06 -10.12
CA LEU A 174 7.88 5.54 -10.88
C LEU A 174 9.03 5.99 -9.97
N ALA A 175 8.73 6.59 -8.80
CA ALA A 175 9.75 6.91 -7.81
C ALA A 175 10.45 5.65 -7.26
N LEU A 176 9.71 4.57 -6.96
CA LEU A 176 10.33 3.31 -6.52
C LEU A 176 11.16 2.65 -7.64
N GLU A 177 10.69 2.67 -8.87
CA GLU A 177 11.41 2.13 -10.02
C GLU A 177 12.71 2.92 -10.31
N ALA A 178 12.68 4.24 -10.13
CA ALA A 178 13.87 5.08 -10.26
C ALA A 178 14.91 4.77 -9.16
N ALA A 179 14.47 4.53 -7.92
CA ALA A 179 15.35 4.07 -6.83
C ALA A 179 16.03 2.75 -7.19
N GLU A 180 15.26 1.79 -7.70
CA GLU A 180 15.78 0.49 -8.13
C GLU A 180 16.73 0.63 -9.32
N GLY A 181 16.47 1.55 -10.27
CA GLY A 181 17.35 1.88 -11.38
C GLY A 181 18.74 2.40 -10.95
N GLU A 182 18.83 3.06 -9.78
CA GLU A 182 20.10 3.44 -9.14
C GLU A 182 20.77 2.31 -8.37
N GLY A 183 20.15 1.13 -8.30
CA GLY A 183 20.66 -0.07 -7.62
C GLY A 183 19.98 -0.36 -6.29
N GLY A 184 19.09 0.51 -5.80
CA GLY A 184 18.24 0.28 -4.65
C GLY A 184 18.97 -0.14 -3.36
N ASP A 185 18.38 -1.09 -2.66
CA ASP A 185 18.92 -1.71 -1.44
C ASP A 185 20.17 -2.56 -1.76
N ILE A 186 21.30 -2.29 -1.10
CA ILE A 186 22.56 -3.02 -1.35
C ILE A 186 22.45 -4.54 -1.12
N ARG A 187 21.49 -5.00 -0.36
CA ARG A 187 21.24 -6.42 -0.09
C ARG A 187 20.44 -7.09 -1.20
N GLY A 188 19.82 -6.31 -2.10
CA GLY A 188 18.93 -6.76 -3.16
C GLY A 188 17.47 -6.48 -2.88
N LYS A 189 16.58 -7.25 -3.50
CA LYS A 189 15.12 -7.06 -3.54
C LYS A 189 14.41 -8.22 -2.87
N GLN A 190 13.29 -7.98 -2.18
CA GLN A 190 12.49 -9.07 -1.61
C GLN A 190 10.99 -8.74 -1.57
N SER A 191 10.60 -7.57 -1.09
CA SER A 191 9.20 -7.20 -0.96
C SER A 191 8.94 -5.75 -1.35
N ALA A 192 7.70 -5.43 -1.72
CA ALA A 192 7.25 -4.08 -2.02
C ALA A 192 5.78 -3.91 -1.63
N ALA A 193 5.37 -2.68 -1.36
CA ALA A 193 3.98 -2.40 -1.05
C ALA A 193 3.60 -0.96 -1.38
N MET A 194 2.30 -0.73 -1.59
CA MET A 194 1.73 0.59 -1.84
C MET A 194 0.36 0.70 -1.19
N LEU A 195 0.13 1.80 -0.49
CA LEU A 195 -1.14 2.15 0.11
C LEU A 195 -1.53 3.56 -0.32
N VAL A 196 -2.69 3.73 -0.95
CA VAL A 196 -3.30 5.02 -1.28
C VAL A 196 -4.68 5.08 -0.67
N VAL A 197 -4.96 6.18 0.01
CA VAL A 197 -6.25 6.41 0.67
C VAL A 197 -6.89 7.71 0.17
N SER A 198 -8.21 7.78 0.27
CA SER A 198 -9.00 8.94 -0.14
C SER A 198 -8.75 10.15 0.78
N ASP A 199 -9.20 11.32 0.36
CA ASP A 199 -9.23 12.55 1.17
C ASP A 199 -10.44 12.65 2.10
N ASP A 200 -11.40 11.71 1.98
CA ASP A 200 -12.64 11.75 2.77
C ASP A 200 -12.42 11.24 4.19
N ARG A 201 -12.27 12.19 5.09
CA ARG A 201 -12.11 11.97 6.53
C ARG A 201 -13.31 11.30 7.20
N SER A 202 -14.47 11.27 6.56
CA SER A 202 -15.69 10.66 7.11
C SER A 202 -15.67 9.14 7.01
N LEU A 203 -14.84 8.60 6.12
CA LEU A 203 -14.68 7.16 5.90
C LEU A 203 -13.86 6.51 7.02
N PRO A 204 -14.19 5.30 7.41
CA PRO A 204 -13.32 4.51 8.29
C PRO A 204 -12.01 4.16 7.57
N ALA A 205 -10.93 3.93 8.30
CA ALA A 205 -9.61 3.65 7.75
C ALA A 205 -9.58 2.51 6.72
N TRP A 206 -10.46 1.51 6.87
CA TRP A 206 -10.60 0.39 5.92
C TRP A 206 -11.45 0.73 4.69
N GLY A 207 -12.39 1.67 4.80
CA GLY A 207 -13.34 2.01 3.73
C GLY A 207 -12.83 3.03 2.72
N GLY A 208 -11.77 3.77 3.07
CA GLY A 208 -11.17 4.80 2.20
C GLY A 208 -9.90 4.36 1.48
N ARG A 209 -9.61 3.06 1.41
CA ARG A 209 -8.44 2.53 0.69
C ARG A 209 -8.75 2.43 -0.79
N ILE A 210 -8.04 3.20 -1.59
CA ILE A 210 -8.13 3.19 -3.05
C ILE A 210 -7.19 2.12 -3.62
N ILE A 211 -5.97 2.04 -3.07
CA ILE A 211 -4.95 1.04 -3.40
C ILE A 211 -4.42 0.48 -2.07
N ASP A 212 -4.36 -0.83 -1.92
CA ASP A 212 -3.68 -1.53 -0.82
C ASP A 212 -3.05 -2.81 -1.39
N LEU A 213 -1.80 -2.69 -1.83
CA LEU A 213 -1.09 -3.75 -2.56
C LEU A 213 0.18 -4.14 -1.82
N ARG A 214 0.43 -5.44 -1.77
CA ARG A 214 1.61 -6.01 -1.12
C ARG A 214 2.18 -7.17 -1.91
N VAL A 215 3.48 -7.13 -2.10
CA VAL A 215 4.30 -8.23 -2.58
C VAL A 215 5.20 -8.64 -1.43
N GLU A 216 4.91 -9.77 -0.81
CA GLU A 216 5.49 -10.14 0.49
C GLU A 216 6.88 -10.76 0.37
N ASP A 217 7.12 -11.54 -0.70
CA ASP A 217 8.38 -12.25 -0.94
C ASP A 217 8.51 -12.64 -2.42
N LEU A 218 9.29 -11.88 -3.18
CA LEU A 218 9.54 -12.14 -4.61
C LEU A 218 10.88 -11.54 -5.04
N ALA A 219 11.57 -12.17 -5.99
CA ALA A 219 12.86 -11.69 -6.52
C ALA A 219 12.74 -10.34 -7.25
N GLU A 220 11.61 -10.09 -7.91
CA GLU A 220 11.34 -8.84 -8.64
C GLU A 220 10.03 -8.18 -8.12
N PRO A 221 10.03 -7.66 -6.87
CA PRO A 221 8.81 -7.22 -6.21
C PRO A 221 8.16 -5.99 -6.89
N LEU A 222 8.94 -5.09 -7.50
CA LEU A 222 8.38 -3.92 -8.19
C LEU A 222 7.71 -4.31 -9.51
N VAL A 223 8.21 -5.31 -10.23
CA VAL A 223 7.55 -5.83 -11.45
C VAL A 223 6.17 -6.37 -11.09
N GLU A 224 6.08 -7.12 -10.01
CA GLU A 224 4.81 -7.66 -9.54
C GLU A 224 3.90 -6.57 -8.96
N LEU A 225 4.45 -5.62 -8.18
CA LEU A 225 3.67 -4.49 -7.65
C LEU A 225 3.04 -3.66 -8.79
N ARG A 226 3.78 -3.41 -9.88
CA ARG A 226 3.24 -2.74 -11.07
C ARG A 226 2.13 -3.55 -11.73
N ARG A 227 2.31 -4.86 -11.89
CA ARG A 227 1.26 -5.75 -12.42
C ARG A 227 0.01 -5.70 -11.55
N LEU A 228 0.17 -5.75 -10.23
CA LEU A 228 -0.93 -5.65 -9.27
C LEU A 228 -1.60 -4.27 -9.29
N LEU A 229 -0.85 -3.18 -9.52
CA LEU A 229 -1.40 -1.83 -9.65
C LEU A 229 -2.34 -1.72 -10.88
N ILE A 230 -1.94 -2.28 -12.01
CA ILE A 230 -2.78 -2.34 -13.21
C ILE A 230 -4.05 -3.16 -12.92
N MET A 231 -3.91 -4.30 -12.26
CA MET A 231 -5.04 -5.15 -11.87
C MET A 231 -5.98 -4.42 -10.90
N ALA A 232 -5.46 -3.73 -9.89
CA ALA A 232 -6.26 -2.97 -8.94
C ALA A 232 -7.07 -1.87 -9.63
N ARG A 233 -6.47 -1.17 -10.60
CA ARG A 233 -7.19 -0.17 -11.41
C ARG A 233 -8.34 -0.81 -12.23
N ALA A 234 -8.11 -1.99 -12.80
CA ALA A 234 -9.15 -2.71 -13.52
C ALA A 234 -10.31 -3.09 -12.58
N TYR A 235 -10.03 -3.60 -11.38
CA TYR A 235 -11.06 -3.87 -10.36
C TYR A 235 -11.76 -2.61 -9.87
N ASN A 236 -11.08 -1.46 -9.77
CA ASN A 236 -11.74 -0.19 -9.44
C ASN A 236 -12.76 0.19 -10.51
N PHE A 237 -12.45 0.04 -11.80
CA PHE A 237 -13.42 0.24 -12.87
C PHE A 237 -14.58 -0.77 -12.83
N MET A 238 -14.32 -2.04 -12.44
CA MET A 238 -15.41 -3.02 -12.23
C MET A 238 -16.35 -2.57 -11.13
N ASN A 239 -15.81 -2.14 -9.98
CA ASN A 239 -16.60 -1.64 -8.85
C ASN A 239 -17.41 -0.37 -9.22
N GLU A 240 -16.81 0.55 -10.00
CA GLU A 240 -17.50 1.72 -10.54
C GLU A 240 -18.66 1.30 -11.47
N GLY A 241 -18.44 0.30 -12.30
CA GLY A 241 -19.48 -0.31 -13.14
C GLY A 241 -20.64 -0.88 -12.32
N ASP A 242 -20.33 -1.61 -11.23
CA ASP A 242 -21.35 -2.15 -10.31
C ASP A 242 -22.15 -1.05 -9.61
N GLU A 243 -21.48 0.06 -9.20
CA GLU A 243 -22.16 1.23 -8.63
C GLU A 243 -23.10 1.87 -9.65
N HIS A 244 -22.66 2.08 -10.88
CA HIS A 244 -23.48 2.60 -11.97
C HIS A 244 -24.69 1.71 -12.27
N MET A 245 -24.52 0.38 -12.29
CA MET A 245 -25.64 -0.56 -12.44
C MET A 245 -26.65 -0.44 -11.31
N THR A 246 -26.20 -0.24 -10.06
CA THR A 246 -27.08 -0.10 -8.89
C THR A 246 -28.03 1.10 -8.99
N VAL A 247 -27.58 2.19 -9.64
CA VAL A 247 -28.38 3.41 -9.83
C VAL A 247 -29.04 3.48 -11.22
N GLY A 248 -28.89 2.45 -12.05
CA GLY A 248 -29.48 2.38 -13.39
C GLY A 248 -28.77 3.22 -14.46
N ALA A 249 -27.53 3.66 -14.20
CA ALA A 249 -26.65 4.38 -15.13
C ALA A 249 -25.94 3.39 -16.05
N VAL A 250 -26.70 2.78 -16.97
CA VAL A 250 -26.24 1.61 -17.76
C VAL A 250 -25.11 1.95 -18.73
N GLU A 251 -25.18 3.12 -19.40
CA GLU A 251 -24.15 3.54 -20.36
C GLU A 251 -22.80 3.75 -19.65
N GLU A 252 -22.82 4.35 -18.46
CA GLU A 252 -21.64 4.56 -17.62
C GLU A 252 -21.08 3.22 -17.13
N ALA A 253 -21.95 2.29 -16.75
CA ALA A 253 -21.52 0.94 -16.33
C ALA A 253 -20.80 0.20 -17.47
N VAL A 254 -21.37 0.20 -18.68
CA VAL A 254 -20.74 -0.43 -19.86
C VAL A 254 -19.38 0.20 -20.14
N ALA A 255 -19.26 1.53 -20.05
CA ALA A 255 -18.00 2.23 -20.26
C ALA A 255 -16.96 1.83 -19.21
N ALA A 256 -17.34 1.72 -17.94
CA ALA A 256 -16.46 1.32 -16.85
C ALA A 256 -15.96 -0.14 -17.04
N TYR A 257 -16.84 -1.09 -17.34
CA TYR A 257 -16.41 -2.47 -17.60
C TYR A 257 -15.52 -2.59 -18.84
N ALA A 258 -15.78 -1.81 -19.90
CA ALA A 258 -14.91 -1.77 -21.07
C ALA A 258 -13.51 -1.22 -20.72
N ALA A 259 -13.43 -0.21 -19.84
CA ALA A 259 -12.16 0.32 -19.37
C ALA A 259 -11.39 -0.71 -18.53
N ALA A 260 -12.07 -1.48 -17.67
CA ALA A 260 -11.48 -2.58 -16.92
C ALA A 260 -10.88 -3.64 -17.85
N GLU A 261 -11.64 -4.08 -18.85
CA GLU A 261 -11.20 -5.06 -19.86
C GLU A 261 -9.98 -4.54 -20.65
N ALA A 262 -9.98 -3.26 -21.03
CA ALA A 262 -8.87 -2.66 -21.79
C ALA A 262 -7.54 -2.67 -21.02
N LEU A 263 -7.58 -2.56 -19.69
CA LEU A 263 -6.38 -2.63 -18.84
C LEU A 263 -5.81 -4.05 -18.74
N VAL A 264 -6.65 -5.06 -18.74
CA VAL A 264 -6.27 -6.48 -18.56
C VAL A 264 -6.99 -7.37 -19.57
N PRO A 265 -6.68 -7.24 -20.87
CA PRO A 265 -7.43 -7.84 -21.99
C PRO A 265 -7.46 -9.37 -21.99
N ASP A 266 -6.58 -10.02 -21.23
CA ASP A 266 -6.53 -11.47 -21.08
C ASP A 266 -7.25 -11.96 -19.79
N SER A 267 -7.86 -11.06 -19.02
CA SER A 267 -8.66 -11.42 -17.85
C SER A 267 -10.03 -11.92 -18.26
N HIS A 268 -10.23 -13.23 -18.23
CA HIS A 268 -11.53 -13.85 -18.54
C HIS A 268 -12.67 -13.33 -17.65
N GLU A 269 -12.39 -12.87 -16.46
CA GLU A 269 -13.38 -12.32 -15.52
C GLU A 269 -13.86 -10.93 -15.98
N MET A 270 -12.94 -10.00 -16.31
CA MET A 270 -13.30 -8.66 -16.81
C MET A 270 -14.12 -8.77 -18.10
N ILE A 271 -13.67 -9.63 -19.03
CA ILE A 271 -14.36 -9.92 -20.28
C ILE A 271 -15.78 -10.47 -20.03
N PHE A 272 -15.92 -11.41 -19.09
CA PHE A 272 -17.20 -12.03 -18.78
C PHE A 272 -18.22 -11.02 -18.23
N TRP A 273 -17.83 -10.21 -17.24
CA TRP A 273 -18.74 -9.23 -16.64
C TRP A 273 -19.09 -8.10 -17.59
N HIS A 274 -18.15 -7.63 -18.44
CA HIS A 274 -18.48 -6.70 -19.52
C HIS A 274 -19.57 -7.27 -20.45
N ALA A 275 -19.42 -8.52 -20.92
CA ALA A 275 -20.43 -9.19 -21.75
C ALA A 275 -21.78 -9.33 -21.03
N ALA A 276 -21.77 -9.71 -19.74
CA ALA A 276 -22.99 -9.88 -18.95
C ALA A 276 -23.75 -8.54 -18.79
N THR A 277 -23.03 -7.44 -18.56
CA THR A 277 -23.62 -6.10 -18.47
C THR A 277 -24.23 -5.65 -19.80
N LEU A 278 -23.54 -5.83 -20.92
CA LEU A 278 -24.10 -5.55 -22.25
C LEU A 278 -25.38 -6.35 -22.51
N ALA A 279 -25.36 -7.65 -22.20
CA ALA A 279 -26.55 -8.51 -22.39
C ALA A 279 -27.72 -8.09 -21.50
N GLY A 280 -27.46 -7.75 -20.25
CA GLY A 280 -28.41 -7.20 -19.28
C GLY A 280 -29.00 -5.87 -19.72
N ALA A 281 -28.21 -5.03 -20.38
CA ALA A 281 -28.60 -3.77 -20.99
C ALA A 281 -29.41 -3.92 -22.33
N GLY A 282 -29.59 -5.15 -22.78
CA GLY A 282 -30.28 -5.43 -24.08
C GLY A 282 -29.37 -5.35 -25.31
N GLN A 283 -28.08 -5.11 -25.15
CA GLN A 283 -27.08 -5.08 -26.23
C GLN A 283 -26.56 -6.50 -26.50
N VAL A 284 -27.50 -7.39 -26.81
CA VAL A 284 -27.24 -8.84 -26.88
C VAL A 284 -26.23 -9.16 -27.99
N ASP A 285 -26.44 -8.62 -29.18
CA ASP A 285 -25.59 -8.92 -30.34
C ASP A 285 -24.14 -8.48 -30.13
N GLU A 286 -23.91 -7.39 -29.37
CA GLU A 286 -22.59 -6.89 -29.01
C GLU A 286 -21.94 -7.75 -27.92
N SER A 287 -22.74 -8.33 -27.03
CA SER A 287 -22.25 -9.17 -25.95
C SER A 287 -21.75 -10.55 -26.38
N LEU A 288 -22.38 -11.14 -27.43
CA LEU A 288 -22.10 -12.54 -27.83
C LEU A 288 -20.62 -12.80 -28.20
N PRO A 289 -19.94 -11.97 -29.01
CA PRO A 289 -18.52 -12.21 -29.31
C PRO A 289 -17.63 -12.05 -28.07
N ILE A 290 -18.03 -11.24 -27.11
CA ILE A 290 -17.29 -11.05 -25.86
C ILE A 290 -17.47 -12.28 -24.95
N PHE A 291 -18.70 -12.81 -24.84
CA PHE A 291 -18.94 -14.08 -24.15
C PHE A 291 -18.16 -15.23 -24.80
N ALA A 292 -18.11 -15.29 -26.13
CA ALA A 292 -17.35 -16.32 -26.85
C ALA A 292 -15.89 -16.32 -26.39
N ARG A 293 -15.25 -15.14 -26.31
CA ARG A 293 -13.89 -14.98 -25.86
C ARG A 293 -13.72 -15.35 -24.37
N ALA A 294 -14.66 -14.94 -23.51
CA ALA A 294 -14.64 -15.34 -22.10
C ALA A 294 -14.71 -16.87 -21.94
N PHE A 295 -15.54 -17.53 -22.70
CA PHE A 295 -15.71 -18.97 -22.68
C PHE A 295 -14.53 -19.75 -23.30
N GLU A 296 -13.83 -19.15 -24.25
CA GLU A 296 -12.58 -19.73 -24.78
C GLU A 296 -11.50 -19.71 -23.72
N LEU A 297 -11.34 -18.60 -23.01
CA LEU A 297 -10.35 -18.45 -21.93
C LEU A 297 -10.70 -19.28 -20.69
N TRP A 298 -11.99 -19.39 -20.33
CA TRP A 298 -12.44 -20.11 -19.15
C TRP A 298 -13.82 -20.75 -19.37
N PRO A 299 -13.90 -21.98 -19.86
CA PRO A 299 -15.16 -22.65 -20.24
C PRO A 299 -16.21 -22.77 -19.13
N GLN A 300 -15.79 -22.75 -17.86
CA GLN A 300 -16.67 -22.86 -16.69
C GLN A 300 -17.65 -21.68 -16.57
N TRP A 301 -17.39 -20.54 -17.21
CA TRP A 301 -18.33 -19.43 -17.26
C TRP A 301 -19.68 -19.83 -17.83
N ARG A 302 -19.73 -20.82 -18.75
CA ARG A 302 -21.00 -21.34 -19.28
C ARG A 302 -21.91 -21.93 -18.23
N GLU A 303 -21.32 -22.54 -17.18
CA GLU A 303 -22.08 -23.11 -16.06
C GLU A 303 -22.65 -22.04 -15.12
N LEU A 304 -22.08 -20.82 -15.12
CA LEU A 304 -22.57 -19.70 -14.33
C LEU A 304 -23.79 -19.04 -14.96
N ILE A 305 -23.85 -18.94 -16.29
CA ILE A 305 -24.91 -18.22 -17.02
C ILE A 305 -26.33 -18.56 -16.53
N PRO A 306 -26.76 -19.84 -16.40
CA PRO A 306 -28.09 -20.16 -15.93
C PRO A 306 -28.39 -19.80 -14.46
N ARG A 307 -27.40 -19.38 -13.72
CA ARG A 307 -27.53 -18.99 -12.29
C ARG A 307 -27.73 -17.49 -12.10
N LEU A 308 -27.36 -16.67 -13.09
CA LEU A 308 -27.36 -15.20 -13.02
C LEU A 308 -28.77 -14.59 -12.95
N PRO A 309 -29.83 -15.12 -13.60
CA PRO A 309 -31.18 -14.57 -13.50
C PRO A 309 -31.71 -14.53 -12.08
N ALA A 310 -31.47 -15.57 -11.27
CA ALA A 310 -31.92 -15.64 -9.88
C ALA A 310 -31.30 -14.52 -8.98
N SER A 311 -30.16 -13.97 -9.39
CA SER A 311 -29.47 -12.86 -8.68
C SER A 311 -29.75 -11.50 -9.35
N GLY A 312 -30.57 -11.44 -10.39
CA GLY A 312 -30.88 -10.21 -11.13
C GLY A 312 -29.76 -9.67 -12.02
N LEU A 313 -28.72 -10.48 -12.26
CA LEU A 313 -27.54 -10.08 -13.06
C LEU A 313 -27.74 -10.31 -14.56
N LEU A 314 -28.75 -11.10 -14.94
CA LEU A 314 -29.28 -11.24 -16.30
C LEU A 314 -30.79 -11.30 -16.22
N PRO A 315 -31.51 -10.93 -17.32
CA PRO A 315 -32.94 -11.19 -17.44
C PRO A 315 -33.29 -12.68 -17.33
N ASP A 316 -34.41 -12.99 -16.69
CA ASP A 316 -34.98 -14.36 -16.66
C ASP A 316 -35.68 -14.67 -18.03
N ASP A 317 -34.85 -14.92 -19.03
CA ASP A 317 -35.21 -15.14 -20.40
C ASP A 317 -34.46 -16.33 -20.98
N ASP A 318 -35.17 -17.46 -21.19
CA ASP A 318 -34.58 -18.71 -21.70
C ASP A 318 -33.99 -18.54 -23.10
N GLU A 319 -34.55 -17.65 -23.96
CA GLU A 319 -34.04 -17.41 -25.31
C GLU A 319 -32.69 -16.66 -25.23
N LEU A 320 -32.59 -15.64 -24.39
CA LEU A 320 -31.34 -14.92 -24.14
C LEU A 320 -30.25 -15.85 -23.57
N ILE A 321 -30.61 -16.63 -22.56
CA ILE A 321 -29.68 -17.60 -21.93
C ILE A 321 -29.22 -18.62 -23.02
N GLY A 322 -30.11 -19.12 -23.83
CA GLY A 322 -29.78 -20.04 -24.94
C GLY A 322 -28.81 -19.41 -25.95
N LYS A 323 -29.03 -18.15 -26.35
CA LYS A 323 -28.12 -17.41 -27.25
C LYS A 323 -26.72 -17.25 -26.65
N ILE A 324 -26.64 -16.84 -25.38
CA ILE A 324 -25.35 -16.67 -24.67
C ILE A 324 -24.59 -18.00 -24.62
N LEU A 325 -25.26 -19.07 -24.21
CA LEU A 325 -24.65 -20.41 -24.14
C LEU A 325 -24.15 -20.95 -25.46
N ALA A 326 -24.79 -20.54 -26.59
CA ALA A 326 -24.42 -20.92 -27.95
C ALA A 326 -23.29 -20.08 -28.56
N ALA A 327 -22.85 -19.00 -27.91
CA ALA A 327 -21.75 -18.13 -28.35
C ALA A 327 -20.44 -18.92 -28.54
N LYS A 328 -19.76 -18.70 -29.70
CA LYS A 328 -18.56 -19.46 -30.12
C LYS A 328 -17.47 -18.52 -30.55
#